data_9bf2a5d2b5a891c33e2d01c1b1a5e09b
#
_entry.id   9bf2a5d2b5a891c33e2d01c1b1a5e09b
#
_cell.length_a   1.000
_cell.length_b   1.000
_cell.length_c   1.000
_cell.angle_alpha   90.00
_cell.angle_beta   90.00
_cell.angle_gamma   90.00
#
_symmetry.space_group_name_H-M   'P 1'
#
loop_
_entity.id
_entity.type
_entity.pdbx_description
1 polymer ?
#
loop_
_entity_poly.entity_id
_entity_poly.type
_entity_poly.pdbx_seq_one_letter_code
_entity_poly.pdbx_strand_id
1 'polypeptide(L)'
;MFDKLDDILFRLEEVLNQLNEPGVANDPGLFQKLMKEQAELQPIADAYQEYKNCKQTIEDSVAMLEEENDEEMREMLKEELSEAKKRVEELAVSYTHLRAHET
;
A
#
# COMPACT_ATOMS: atom_id res chain seq x y z
N MET A 1 -0.20 14.41 -4.43
CA MET A 1 0.69 13.58 -3.61
C MET A 1 0.47 12.09 -3.82
N PHE A 2 -0.77 11.64 -3.75
CA PHE A 2 -1.09 10.23 -4.00
C PHE A 2 -1.07 9.85 -5.47
N ASP A 3 -1.12 10.82 -6.37
CA ASP A 3 -1.07 10.57 -7.81
C ASP A 3 0.19 9.82 -8.23
N LYS A 4 1.33 10.17 -7.62
CA LYS A 4 2.60 9.49 -7.91
C LYS A 4 2.59 8.04 -7.45
N LEU A 5 1.94 7.78 -6.31
CA LEU A 5 1.82 6.42 -5.78
C LEU A 5 0.89 5.58 -6.65
N ASP A 6 -0.16 6.19 -7.18
CA ASP A 6 -1.04 5.51 -8.14
C ASP A 6 -0.28 5.15 -9.42
N ASP A 7 0.56 6.06 -9.91
CA ASP A 7 1.41 5.81 -11.07
C ASP A 7 2.36 4.64 -10.83
N ILE A 8 2.92 4.54 -9.61
CA ILE A 8 3.78 3.43 -9.22
C ILE A 8 3.01 2.11 -9.26
N LEU A 9 1.78 2.10 -8.75
CA LEU A 9 0.93 0.92 -8.79
C LEU A 9 0.61 0.49 -10.21
N PHE A 10 0.28 1.45 -11.08
CA PHE A 10 0.04 1.17 -12.51
C PHE A 10 1.28 0.59 -13.18
N ARG A 11 2.43 1.19 -12.92
CA ARG A 11 3.69 0.72 -13.50
C ARG A 11 4.01 -0.69 -13.03
N LEU A 12 3.81 -0.97 -11.75
CA LEU A 12 4.03 -2.31 -11.19
C LEU A 12 3.12 -3.33 -11.87
N GLU A 13 1.85 -2.98 -12.08
CA GLU A 13 0.90 -3.84 -12.76
C GLU A 13 1.34 -4.13 -14.19
N GLU A 14 1.81 -3.12 -14.91
CA GLU A 14 2.35 -3.30 -16.27
C GLU A 14 3.56 -4.23 -16.27
N VAL A 15 4.48 -4.03 -15.32
CA VAL A 15 5.67 -4.88 -15.19
C VAL A 15 5.27 -6.32 -14.95
N LEU A 16 4.32 -6.56 -14.05
CA LEU A 16 3.84 -7.91 -13.76
C LEU A 16 3.18 -8.55 -14.98
N ASN A 17 2.39 -7.77 -15.72
CA ASN A 17 1.76 -8.26 -16.94
C ASN A 17 2.80 -8.62 -18.01
N GLN A 18 3.82 -7.79 -18.17
CA GLN A 18 4.89 -8.05 -19.12
C GLN A 18 5.70 -9.29 -18.73
N LEU A 19 5.94 -9.48 -17.43
CA LEU A 19 6.63 -10.67 -16.92
C LEU A 19 5.88 -11.98 -17.24
N ASN A 20 4.56 -11.90 -17.34
CA ASN A 20 3.73 -13.05 -17.70
C ASN A 20 3.69 -13.33 -19.18
N GLU A 21 4.20 -12.44 -20.02
CA GLU A 21 4.23 -12.65 -21.46
C GLU A 21 5.31 -13.66 -21.86
N PRO A 22 5.00 -14.60 -22.77
CA PRO A 22 5.97 -15.62 -23.19
C PRO A 22 7.22 -15.04 -23.84
N GLY A 23 7.08 -13.93 -24.56
CA GLY A 23 8.20 -13.27 -25.22
C GLY A 23 9.25 -12.74 -24.26
N VAL A 24 8.83 -12.31 -23.09
CA VAL A 24 9.72 -11.78 -22.05
C VAL A 24 10.57 -12.91 -21.45
N ALA A 25 9.99 -14.08 -21.25
CA ALA A 25 10.70 -15.23 -20.72
C ALA A 25 11.85 -15.65 -21.64
N ASN A 26 11.73 -15.41 -22.94
CA ASN A 26 12.74 -15.73 -23.93
C ASN A 26 13.82 -14.65 -24.07
N ASP A 27 13.61 -13.48 -23.46
CA ASP A 27 14.56 -12.36 -23.50
C ASP A 27 15.14 -12.13 -22.10
N PRO A 28 16.31 -12.70 -21.79
CA PRO A 28 16.87 -12.59 -20.43
C PRO A 28 17.21 -11.16 -20.02
N GLY A 29 17.62 -10.31 -20.98
CA GLY A 29 17.92 -8.91 -20.68
C GLY A 29 16.68 -8.13 -20.24
N LEU A 30 15.60 -8.30 -20.98
CA LEU A 30 14.33 -7.66 -20.65
C LEU A 30 13.74 -8.22 -19.37
N PHE A 31 13.82 -9.53 -19.19
CA PHE A 31 13.34 -10.21 -17.98
C PHE A 31 14.04 -9.66 -16.75
N GLN A 32 15.37 -9.55 -16.77
CA GLN A 32 16.14 -8.99 -15.65
C GLN A 32 15.76 -7.55 -15.35
N LYS A 33 15.57 -6.76 -16.38
CA LYS A 33 15.18 -5.34 -16.24
C LYS A 33 13.84 -5.22 -15.55
N LEU A 34 12.87 -6.03 -15.97
CA LEU A 34 11.53 -6.03 -15.38
C LEU A 34 11.54 -6.54 -13.94
N MET A 35 12.31 -7.58 -13.67
CA MET A 35 12.43 -8.10 -12.31
C MET A 35 13.05 -7.07 -11.36
N LYS A 36 14.05 -6.34 -11.83
CA LYS A 36 14.69 -5.30 -11.04
C LYS A 36 13.70 -4.16 -10.76
N GLU A 37 12.95 -3.76 -11.77
CA GLU A 37 11.92 -2.73 -11.61
C GLU A 37 10.85 -3.17 -10.63
N GLN A 38 10.40 -4.42 -10.71
CA GLN A 38 9.45 -4.98 -9.76
C GLN A 38 9.99 -4.93 -8.34
N ALA A 39 11.25 -5.33 -8.16
CA ALA A 39 11.89 -5.33 -6.84
C ALA A 39 11.98 -3.93 -6.23
N GLU A 40 12.14 -2.91 -7.07
CA GLU A 40 12.16 -1.52 -6.62
C GLU A 40 10.78 -0.98 -6.28
N LEU A 41 9.77 -1.33 -7.07
CA LEU A 41 8.41 -0.82 -6.91
C LEU A 41 7.59 -1.58 -5.90
N GLN A 42 7.86 -2.88 -5.73
CA GLN A 42 7.04 -3.73 -4.87
C GLN A 42 6.93 -3.24 -3.43
N PRO A 43 8.03 -2.89 -2.74
CA PRO A 43 7.92 -2.41 -1.36
C PRO A 43 7.08 -1.14 -1.24
N ILE A 44 7.22 -0.24 -2.19
CA ILE A 44 6.46 1.02 -2.22
C ILE A 44 4.97 0.73 -2.43
N ALA A 45 4.66 -0.16 -3.37
CA ALA A 45 3.29 -0.54 -3.67
C ALA A 45 2.63 -1.24 -2.48
N ASP A 46 3.35 -2.14 -1.82
CA ASP A 46 2.86 -2.86 -0.64
C ASP A 46 2.55 -1.89 0.50
N ALA A 47 3.45 -0.96 0.77
CA ALA A 47 3.26 0.03 1.82
C ALA A 47 2.07 0.94 1.50
N TYR A 48 1.93 1.36 0.25
CA TYR A 48 0.80 2.19 -0.16
C TYR A 48 -0.52 1.43 -0.03
N GLN A 49 -0.54 0.17 -0.43
CA GLN A 49 -1.73 -0.66 -0.32
C GLN A 49 -2.16 -0.81 1.13
N GLU A 50 -1.19 -1.05 2.03
CA GLU A 50 -1.44 -1.14 3.46
C GLU A 50 -1.97 0.17 4.02
N TYR A 51 -1.41 1.29 3.58
CA TYR A 51 -1.87 2.62 3.97
C TYR A 51 -3.33 2.83 3.58
N LYS A 52 -3.69 2.48 2.35
CA LYS A 52 -5.07 2.60 1.86
C LYS A 52 -6.02 1.71 2.67
N ASN A 53 -5.59 0.49 2.97
CA ASN A 53 -6.39 -0.44 3.76
C ASN A 53 -6.62 0.09 5.17
N CYS A 54 -5.60 0.65 5.80
CA CYS A 54 -5.71 1.24 7.14
C CYS A 54 -6.64 2.45 7.14
N LYS A 55 -6.55 3.29 6.12
CA LYS A 55 -7.47 4.44 5.99
C LYS A 55 -8.91 3.97 5.84
N GLN A 56 -9.13 2.93 5.05
CA GLN A 56 -10.46 2.36 4.88
C GLN A 56 -10.99 1.79 6.19
N THR A 57 -10.13 1.11 6.96
CA THR A 57 -10.49 0.59 8.28
C THR A 57 -10.90 1.72 9.22
N ILE A 58 -10.17 2.85 9.19
CA ILE A 58 -10.51 4.02 10.01
C ILE A 58 -11.91 4.54 9.66
N GLU A 59 -12.18 4.71 8.38
CA GLU A 59 -13.48 5.19 7.90
C GLU A 59 -14.60 4.24 8.31
N ASP A 60 -14.40 2.95 8.13
CA ASP A 60 -15.38 1.92 8.50
C ASP A 60 -15.62 1.90 10.00
N SER A 61 -14.56 2.00 10.80
CA SER A 61 -14.67 2.00 12.26
C SER A 61 -15.42 3.23 12.76
N VAL A 62 -15.16 4.40 12.18
CA VAL A 62 -15.86 5.63 12.55
C VAL A 62 -17.35 5.51 12.22
N ALA A 63 -17.67 4.99 11.03
CA ALA A 63 -19.07 4.81 10.62
C ALA A 63 -19.78 3.83 11.55
N MET A 64 -19.12 2.74 11.92
CA MET A 64 -19.68 1.77 12.84
C MET A 64 -19.90 2.34 14.23
N LEU A 65 -18.95 3.18 14.72
CA LEU A 65 -19.07 3.84 16.01
C LEU A 65 -20.31 4.74 16.09
N GLU A 66 -20.63 5.42 15.00
CA GLU A 66 -21.79 6.29 14.94
C GLU A 66 -23.11 5.52 15.05
N GLU A 67 -23.14 4.31 14.51
CA GLU A 67 -24.33 3.46 14.49
C GLU A 67 -24.43 2.52 15.69
N GLU A 68 -23.31 2.22 16.34
CA GLU A 68 -23.26 1.24 17.43
C GLU A 68 -23.71 1.83 18.75
N ASN A 69 -24.61 1.15 19.43
CA ASN A 69 -25.14 1.57 20.73
C ASN A 69 -24.56 0.78 21.91
N ASP A 70 -23.92 -0.37 21.62
CA ASP A 70 -23.33 -1.21 22.66
C ASP A 70 -21.96 -0.68 23.06
N GLU A 71 -21.79 -0.39 24.36
CA GLU A 71 -20.53 0.17 24.88
C GLU A 71 -19.33 -0.74 24.66
N GLU A 72 -19.51 -2.04 24.82
CA GLU A 72 -18.42 -3.00 24.60
C GLU A 72 -17.93 -2.98 23.16
N MET A 73 -18.86 -2.99 22.23
CA MET A 73 -18.52 -2.91 20.80
C MET A 73 -17.89 -1.57 20.46
N ARG A 74 -18.38 -0.50 21.08
CA ARG A 74 -17.79 0.83 20.85
C ARG A 74 -16.35 0.89 21.33
N GLU A 75 -16.04 0.28 22.47
CA GLU A 75 -14.67 0.22 22.98
C GLU A 75 -13.76 -0.55 22.04
N MET A 76 -14.22 -1.69 21.55
CA MET A 76 -13.46 -2.49 20.57
C MET A 76 -13.19 -1.68 19.30
N LEU A 77 -14.19 -0.97 18.80
CA LEU A 77 -14.04 -0.15 17.60
C LEU A 77 -13.06 1.00 17.84
N LYS A 78 -13.09 1.60 19.04
CA LYS A 78 -12.14 2.66 19.39
C LYS A 78 -10.70 2.14 19.42
N GLU A 79 -10.48 0.94 19.94
CA GLU A 79 -9.16 0.32 19.94
C GLU A 79 -8.68 0.04 18.52
N GLU A 80 -9.54 -0.53 17.68
CA GLU A 80 -9.24 -0.77 16.27
C GLU A 80 -8.88 0.53 15.56
N LEU A 81 -9.67 1.56 15.81
CA LEU A 81 -9.46 2.89 15.23
C LEU A 81 -8.10 3.45 15.65
N SER A 82 -7.76 3.34 16.94
CA SER A 82 -6.50 3.81 17.49
C SER A 82 -5.31 3.08 16.84
N GLU A 83 -5.40 1.76 16.72
CA GLU A 83 -4.36 0.95 16.08
C GLU A 83 -4.19 1.29 14.61
N ALA A 84 -5.31 1.46 13.90
CA ALA A 84 -5.27 1.82 12.49
C ALA A 84 -4.63 3.19 12.27
N LYS A 85 -4.93 4.15 13.15
CA LYS A 85 -4.32 5.49 13.10
C LYS A 85 -2.81 5.43 13.32
N LYS A 86 -2.37 4.63 14.29
CA LYS A 86 -0.94 4.42 14.55
C LYS A 86 -0.26 3.81 13.33
N ARG A 87 -0.89 2.84 12.72
CA ARG A 87 -0.35 2.17 11.53
C ARG A 87 -0.19 3.15 10.38
N VAL A 88 -1.19 4.03 10.18
CA VAL A 88 -1.12 5.07 9.14
C VAL A 88 0.08 6.00 9.39
N GLU A 89 0.29 6.40 10.63
CA GLU A 89 1.44 7.26 10.97
C GLU A 89 2.76 6.57 10.70
N GLU A 90 2.89 5.30 11.07
CA GLU A 90 4.09 4.51 10.82
C GLU A 90 4.36 4.38 9.33
N LEU A 91 3.33 4.13 8.54
CA LEU A 91 3.45 4.00 7.09
C LEU A 91 3.84 5.33 6.45
N ALA A 92 3.30 6.44 6.94
CA ALA A 92 3.65 7.77 6.46
C ALA A 92 5.13 8.08 6.71
N VAL A 93 5.64 7.72 7.89
CA VAL A 93 7.06 7.88 8.23
C VAL A 93 7.91 6.99 7.31
N SER A 94 7.47 5.78 7.06
CA SER A 94 8.15 4.84 6.17
C SER A 94 8.29 5.41 4.76
N TYR A 95 7.22 6.02 4.23
CA TYR A 95 7.27 6.69 2.92
C TYR A 95 8.27 7.83 2.90
N THR A 96 8.33 8.62 3.96
CA THR A 96 9.26 9.72 4.07
C THR A 96 10.70 9.20 4.04
N HIS A 97 10.95 8.08 4.72
CA HIS A 97 12.25 7.43 4.71
C HIS A 97 12.65 6.91 3.33
N LEU A 98 11.72 6.28 2.63
CA LEU A 98 11.96 5.78 1.28
C LEU A 98 12.32 6.90 0.33
N ARG A 99 11.64 8.04 0.44
CA ARG A 99 11.93 9.20 -0.41
C ARG A 99 13.31 9.80 -0.09
N ALA A 100 13.68 9.84 1.17
CA ALA A 100 14.99 10.32 1.59
C ALA A 100 16.11 9.45 1.04
N HIS A 101 15.85 8.17 0.87
CA HIS A 101 16.82 7.22 0.35
C HIS A 101 17.11 7.40 -1.13
N GLU A 102 16.18 7.96 -1.87
CA GLU A 102 16.32 8.19 -3.31
C GLU A 102 17.21 9.38 -3.65
N THR A 103 17.40 10.25 -2.72
CA THR A 103 18.26 11.42 -2.91
C THR A 103 19.66 11.15 -2.40
#